data_239514ed6400c85c80b5ad7176755478
#
_entry.id   239514ed6400c85c80b5ad7176755478
#
_cell.length_a   1.000
_cell.length_b   1.000
_cell.length_c   1.000
_cell.angle_alpha   90.00
_cell.angle_beta   90.00
_cell.angle_gamma   90.00
#
_symmetry.space_group_name_H-M   'P 1'
#
loop_
_entity.id
_entity.type
_entity.pdbx_description
1 polymer ?
#
loop_
_entity_poly.entity_id
_entity_poly.type
_entity_poly.pdbx_seq_one_letter_code
_entity_poly.pdbx_strand_id
1 'polypeptide(L)'
;MGELLADHTTLRLGGPAHRLLTHTDPATWPDVARSASGEGTAPFVLGGGSNTLADDAGYSGTVIRMATHGATVRPLGDDLVEIVAQAGEPLSALVAFAVDHGLSGIEYLGGIPGTTGAAPVQNTGAYGQQISDTLAYVTAFDWHLDRIVELRASDCGFGYRASTFKSQPGRWTILNLTLHLTRSASAAPVTYRHLADAMAVPLGVRPPLAEAAQAVIADREQRGLTLPDSGPDARQAGSVFLNPVLTPDQESAVRRVGGPVHRDQNGPPRASAGWLLEQCGYRPGSRIGPGVYCSTARTLTLTTRESATATSFASALRQLATEVVEAYGIPLCPEPVRPGLTKGSSNVPAMPSHRAVANPSSPNRPSTAGSRPW
;
A
#
# COMPACT_ATOMS: atom_id res chain seq x y z
N MET A 1 14.63 -7.52 28.45
CA MET A 1 14.92 -6.93 27.13
C MET A 1 13.59 -6.73 26.44
N GLY A 2 13.37 -5.61 25.78
CA GLY A 2 12.13 -5.38 25.01
C GLY A 2 12.04 -6.34 23.83
N GLU A 3 10.81 -6.60 23.37
CA GLU A 3 10.53 -7.44 22.21
C GLU A 3 11.05 -6.75 20.95
N LEU A 4 11.74 -7.49 20.06
CA LEU A 4 12.38 -6.90 18.88
C LEU A 4 11.36 -6.68 17.76
N LEU A 5 11.34 -5.49 17.17
CA LEU A 5 10.52 -5.21 16.00
C LEU A 5 10.94 -6.05 14.78
N ALA A 6 12.18 -6.50 14.74
CA ALA A 6 12.68 -7.45 13.73
C ALA A 6 11.86 -8.75 13.67
N ASP A 7 11.31 -9.21 14.80
CA ASP A 7 10.48 -10.42 14.86
C ASP A 7 9.07 -10.21 14.30
N HIS A 8 8.68 -8.95 14.07
CA HIS A 8 7.35 -8.54 13.61
C HIS A 8 7.36 -7.81 12.27
N THR A 9 8.50 -7.73 11.58
CA THR A 9 8.63 -7.15 10.24
C THR A 9 9.12 -8.17 9.24
N THR A 10 8.65 -8.10 8.00
CA THR A 10 9.09 -9.01 6.94
C THR A 10 10.52 -8.75 6.48
N LEU A 11 11.06 -7.55 6.71
CA LEU A 11 12.48 -7.24 6.53
C LEU A 11 13.36 -7.90 7.59
N ARG A 12 12.78 -8.34 8.71
CA ARG A 12 13.47 -8.82 9.91
C ARG A 12 14.55 -7.85 10.40
N LEU A 13 14.19 -6.55 10.36
CA LEU A 13 14.99 -5.43 10.86
C LEU A 13 14.22 -4.67 11.92
N GLY A 14 14.94 -4.09 12.86
CA GLY A 14 14.42 -3.24 13.91
C GLY A 14 14.82 -3.69 15.31
N GLY A 15 15.23 -2.73 16.11
CA GLY A 15 15.57 -2.91 17.52
C GLY A 15 14.33 -3.10 18.41
N PRO A 16 14.50 -2.99 19.75
CA PRO A 16 13.43 -3.25 20.71
C PRO A 16 12.33 -2.18 20.66
N ALA A 17 11.08 -2.60 20.82
CA ALA A 17 10.01 -1.69 21.18
C ALA A 17 10.10 -1.38 22.69
N HIS A 18 9.92 -0.10 23.08
CA HIS A 18 9.80 0.24 24.49
C HIS A 18 8.64 -0.53 25.12
N ARG A 19 7.53 -0.57 24.44
CA ARG A 19 6.34 -1.36 24.79
C ARG A 19 5.66 -1.92 23.56
N LEU A 20 5.38 -3.23 23.55
CA LEU A 20 4.60 -3.89 22.50
C LEU A 20 3.33 -4.46 23.11
N LEU A 21 2.18 -4.06 22.56
CA LEU A 21 0.85 -4.58 22.89
C LEU A 21 0.34 -5.38 21.71
N THR A 22 -0.02 -6.64 21.93
CA THR A 22 -0.64 -7.47 20.87
C THR A 22 -2.15 -7.52 21.10
N HIS A 23 -2.91 -6.97 20.14
CA HIS A 23 -4.37 -6.96 20.18
C HIS A 23 -4.91 -8.15 19.38
N THR A 24 -5.44 -9.15 20.09
CA THR A 24 -5.94 -10.43 19.52
C THR A 24 -7.45 -10.60 19.62
N ASP A 25 -8.11 -9.92 20.57
CA ASP A 25 -9.55 -10.04 20.81
C ASP A 25 -10.22 -8.66 20.63
N PRO A 26 -11.10 -8.50 19.61
CA PRO A 26 -11.79 -7.24 19.37
C PRO A 26 -12.50 -6.66 20.59
N ALA A 27 -12.99 -7.49 21.51
CA ALA A 27 -13.69 -7.06 22.72
C ALA A 27 -12.77 -6.33 23.72
N THR A 28 -11.46 -6.58 23.67
CA THR A 28 -10.47 -5.99 24.60
C THR A 28 -9.92 -4.65 24.12
N TRP A 29 -10.41 -4.10 23.00
CA TRP A 29 -9.89 -2.84 22.49
C TRP A 29 -9.89 -1.69 23.51
N PRO A 30 -10.95 -1.49 24.34
CA PRO A 30 -10.95 -0.40 25.33
C PRO A 30 -9.79 -0.49 26.32
N ASP A 31 -9.37 -1.70 26.71
CA ASP A 31 -8.25 -1.91 27.62
C ASP A 31 -6.90 -1.68 26.91
N VAL A 32 -6.78 -2.10 25.65
CA VAL A 32 -5.59 -1.82 24.81
C VAL A 32 -5.44 -0.32 24.61
N ALA A 33 -6.51 0.38 24.24
CA ALA A 33 -6.49 1.83 24.04
C ALA A 33 -6.09 2.57 25.31
N ARG A 34 -6.73 2.25 26.46
CA ARG A 34 -6.39 2.82 27.77
C ARG A 34 -4.93 2.56 28.13
N SER A 35 -4.46 1.36 27.88
CA SER A 35 -3.08 0.95 28.15
C SER A 35 -2.07 1.68 27.27
N ALA A 36 -2.43 2.00 26.04
CA ALA A 36 -1.58 2.72 25.09
C ALA A 36 -1.64 4.25 25.25
N SER A 37 -2.70 4.75 25.90
CA SER A 37 -2.85 6.18 26.23
C SER A 37 -1.94 6.54 27.41
N GLY A 38 -1.25 7.67 27.38
CA GLY A 38 -0.50 8.16 28.54
C GLY A 38 0.99 8.43 28.32
N GLU A 39 1.55 8.06 27.17
CA GLU A 39 2.97 8.30 26.84
C GLU A 39 3.20 9.60 26.05
N GLY A 40 2.19 10.45 25.89
CA GLY A 40 2.30 11.74 25.20
C GLY A 40 2.43 11.66 23.68
N THR A 41 2.60 10.45 23.14
CA THR A 41 2.69 10.18 21.67
C THR A 41 1.70 9.10 21.29
N ALA A 42 1.03 9.27 20.14
CA ALA A 42 0.16 8.24 19.60
C ALA A 42 0.96 6.95 19.30
N PRO A 43 0.39 5.77 19.59
CA PRO A 43 1.09 4.51 19.37
C PRO A 43 1.35 4.27 17.87
N PHE A 44 2.44 3.57 17.59
CA PHE A 44 2.68 3.05 16.24
C PHE A 44 1.88 1.75 16.05
N VAL A 45 1.02 1.73 15.03
CA VAL A 45 0.21 0.56 14.72
C VAL A 45 0.94 -0.33 13.72
N LEU A 46 1.16 -1.58 14.08
CA LEU A 46 1.83 -2.59 13.27
C LEU A 46 0.83 -3.67 12.85
N GLY A 47 0.67 -3.87 11.55
CA GLY A 47 -0.01 -5.03 10.98
C GLY A 47 0.96 -6.18 10.77
N GLY A 48 0.99 -6.77 9.58
CA GLY A 48 1.94 -7.84 9.21
C GLY A 48 3.39 -7.40 9.01
N GLY A 49 3.74 -6.13 9.23
CA GLY A 49 5.10 -5.61 9.09
C GLY A 49 5.66 -5.65 7.67
N SER A 50 4.82 -5.90 6.66
CA SER A 50 5.24 -6.13 5.27
C SER A 50 5.64 -4.87 4.50
N ASN A 51 5.46 -3.69 5.10
CA ASN A 51 5.87 -2.40 4.54
C ASN A 51 6.48 -1.49 5.62
N THR A 52 7.24 -2.08 6.56
CA THR A 52 7.79 -1.38 7.70
C THR A 52 9.31 -1.54 7.76
N LEU A 53 10.03 -0.41 7.85
CA LEU A 53 11.45 -0.33 8.15
C LEU A 53 11.61 0.25 9.56
N ALA A 54 11.68 -0.62 10.56
CA ALA A 54 11.90 -0.23 11.95
C ALA A 54 13.39 0.04 12.20
N ASP A 55 13.70 1.07 12.98
CA ASP A 55 15.08 1.49 13.26
C ASP A 55 15.86 0.47 14.12
N ASP A 56 17.18 0.42 13.94
CA ASP A 56 18.08 -0.45 14.74
C ASP A 56 18.04 -0.10 16.23
N ALA A 57 17.84 1.19 16.57
CA ALA A 57 17.64 1.64 17.96
C ALA A 57 16.27 1.24 18.55
N GLY A 58 15.36 0.72 17.71
CA GLY A 58 14.00 0.37 18.10
C GLY A 58 13.03 1.54 18.07
N TYR A 59 11.96 1.43 18.85
CA TYR A 59 10.91 2.45 18.95
C TYR A 59 10.66 2.82 20.41
N SER A 60 10.78 4.10 20.75
CA SER A 60 10.70 4.61 22.12
C SER A 60 9.28 4.73 22.69
N GLY A 61 8.27 4.59 21.84
CA GLY A 61 6.84 4.65 22.26
C GLY A 61 6.19 3.27 22.30
N THR A 62 4.88 3.28 22.44
CA THR A 62 4.05 2.07 22.39
C THR A 62 3.80 1.62 20.95
N VAL A 63 4.02 0.35 20.65
CA VAL A 63 3.62 -0.32 19.41
C VAL A 63 2.39 -1.16 19.70
N ILE A 64 1.35 -1.05 18.87
CA ILE A 64 0.18 -1.93 18.91
C ILE A 64 0.23 -2.84 17.68
N ARG A 65 0.48 -4.14 17.91
CA ARG A 65 0.39 -5.16 16.88
C ARG A 65 -1.06 -5.62 16.75
N MET A 66 -1.64 -5.40 15.56
CA MET A 66 -2.98 -5.87 15.24
C MET A 66 -2.95 -7.34 14.84
N ALA A 67 -3.55 -8.19 15.64
CA ALA A 67 -3.61 -9.64 15.48
C ALA A 67 -5.02 -10.19 15.76
N THR A 68 -6.06 -9.36 15.56
CA THR A 68 -7.46 -9.79 15.55
C THR A 68 -7.76 -10.48 14.24
N HIS A 69 -8.42 -11.65 14.28
CA HIS A 69 -8.70 -12.46 13.09
C HIS A 69 -10.19 -12.67 12.88
N GLY A 70 -10.53 -13.03 11.65
CA GLY A 70 -11.85 -13.44 11.21
C GLY A 70 -12.54 -12.43 10.32
N ALA A 71 -13.48 -12.94 9.55
CA ALA A 71 -14.39 -12.19 8.71
C ALA A 71 -15.81 -12.74 8.86
N THR A 72 -16.82 -11.87 8.77
CA THR A 72 -18.23 -12.24 8.79
C THR A 72 -18.91 -11.78 7.52
N VAL A 73 -19.94 -12.50 7.09
CA VAL A 73 -20.68 -12.25 5.84
C VAL A 73 -22.11 -11.91 6.19
N ARG A 74 -22.66 -10.86 5.58
CA ARG A 74 -24.05 -10.46 5.69
C ARG A 74 -24.62 -10.11 4.32
N PRO A 75 -25.67 -10.80 3.81
CA PRO A 75 -26.37 -10.38 2.61
C PRO A 75 -26.98 -8.98 2.77
N LEU A 76 -26.84 -8.11 1.77
CA LEU A 76 -27.48 -6.79 1.70
C LEU A 76 -28.59 -6.76 0.64
N GLY A 77 -28.65 -7.74 -0.25
CA GLY A 77 -29.60 -7.89 -1.34
C GLY A 77 -29.34 -9.20 -2.07
N ASP A 78 -29.85 -9.32 -3.30
CA ASP A 78 -29.72 -10.55 -4.07
C ASP A 78 -28.25 -10.87 -4.41
N ASP A 79 -27.53 -9.88 -4.91
CA ASP A 79 -26.13 -10.03 -5.33
C ASP A 79 -25.12 -9.25 -4.47
N LEU A 80 -25.58 -8.31 -3.65
CA LEU A 80 -24.70 -7.48 -2.82
C LEU A 80 -24.50 -8.12 -1.45
N VAL A 81 -23.24 -8.23 -1.03
CA VAL A 81 -22.86 -8.88 0.22
C VAL A 81 -21.88 -7.99 0.96
N GLU A 82 -22.11 -7.80 2.25
CA GLU A 82 -21.21 -7.14 3.16
C GLU A 82 -20.28 -8.16 3.81
N ILE A 83 -18.98 -7.84 3.82
CA ILE A 83 -17.98 -8.54 4.63
C ILE A 83 -17.43 -7.56 5.66
N VAL A 84 -17.47 -7.95 6.93
CA VAL A 84 -16.72 -7.24 7.99
C VAL A 84 -15.51 -8.09 8.36
N ALA A 85 -14.31 -7.56 8.10
CA ALA A 85 -13.04 -8.25 8.32
C ALA A 85 -12.21 -7.56 9.39
N GLN A 86 -11.63 -8.33 10.31
CA GLN A 86 -10.80 -7.82 11.39
C GLN A 86 -9.47 -7.28 10.85
N ALA A 87 -8.93 -6.25 11.53
CA ALA A 87 -7.73 -5.55 11.05
C ALA A 87 -6.47 -6.42 11.00
N GLY A 88 -6.33 -7.38 11.88
CA GLY A 88 -5.20 -8.31 11.92
C GLY A 88 -5.33 -9.51 10.97
N GLU A 89 -6.48 -9.69 10.32
CA GLU A 89 -6.67 -10.76 9.33
C GLU A 89 -5.69 -10.59 8.17
N PRO A 90 -4.93 -11.63 7.76
CA PRO A 90 -4.11 -11.56 6.56
C PRO A 90 -4.95 -11.19 5.33
N LEU A 91 -4.48 -10.23 4.53
CA LEU A 91 -5.23 -9.80 3.33
C LEU A 91 -5.46 -10.96 2.35
N SER A 92 -4.46 -11.83 2.19
CA SER A 92 -4.59 -13.03 1.36
C SER A 92 -5.65 -14.01 1.87
N ALA A 93 -5.80 -14.16 3.19
CA ALA A 93 -6.85 -14.98 3.79
C ALA A 93 -8.24 -14.38 3.57
N LEU A 94 -8.38 -13.05 3.71
CA LEU A 94 -9.63 -12.37 3.38
C LEU A 94 -10.03 -12.55 1.91
N VAL A 95 -9.06 -12.45 0.98
CA VAL A 95 -9.31 -12.69 -0.45
C VAL A 95 -9.74 -14.13 -0.69
N ALA A 96 -9.05 -15.12 -0.12
CA ALA A 96 -9.44 -16.53 -0.23
C ALA A 96 -10.84 -16.76 0.33
N PHE A 97 -11.13 -16.22 1.51
CA PHE A 97 -12.46 -16.28 2.13
C PHE A 97 -13.56 -15.72 1.21
N ALA A 98 -13.33 -14.56 0.58
CA ALA A 98 -14.31 -13.97 -0.35
C ALA A 98 -14.53 -14.87 -1.58
N VAL A 99 -13.45 -15.37 -2.19
CA VAL A 99 -13.52 -16.28 -3.36
C VAL A 99 -14.27 -17.58 -3.01
N ASP A 100 -13.98 -18.19 -1.87
CA ASP A 100 -14.65 -19.42 -1.40
C ASP A 100 -16.16 -19.22 -1.17
N HIS A 101 -16.56 -17.98 -0.85
CA HIS A 101 -17.98 -17.61 -0.71
C HIS A 101 -18.62 -17.12 -2.04
N GLY A 102 -17.91 -17.20 -3.17
CA GLY A 102 -18.39 -16.76 -4.47
C GLY A 102 -18.55 -15.23 -4.56
N LEU A 103 -17.70 -14.46 -3.91
CA LEU A 103 -17.76 -13.00 -3.82
C LEU A 103 -16.62 -12.38 -4.62
N SER A 104 -16.96 -11.62 -5.67
CA SER A 104 -16.04 -10.87 -6.52
C SER A 104 -15.90 -9.43 -6.05
N GLY A 105 -14.73 -8.85 -6.27
CA GLY A 105 -14.39 -7.44 -6.02
C GLY A 105 -13.02 -7.22 -5.39
N ILE A 106 -12.39 -8.28 -4.83
CA ILE A 106 -11.04 -8.22 -4.26
C ILE A 106 -10.14 -9.38 -4.70
N GLU A 107 -10.58 -10.23 -5.62
CA GLU A 107 -9.88 -11.44 -6.08
C GLU A 107 -8.48 -11.13 -6.64
N TYR A 108 -8.27 -9.96 -7.22
CA TYR A 108 -6.97 -9.55 -7.78
C TYR A 108 -5.99 -9.00 -6.72
N LEU A 109 -6.42 -8.91 -5.47
CA LEU A 109 -5.54 -8.58 -4.33
C LEU A 109 -4.89 -9.82 -3.70
N GLY A 110 -5.17 -11.02 -4.22
CA GLY A 110 -4.58 -12.27 -3.75
C GLY A 110 -3.06 -12.26 -3.72
N GLY A 111 -2.45 -12.90 -2.72
CA GLY A 111 -1.00 -13.01 -2.56
C GLY A 111 -0.27 -11.71 -2.19
N ILE A 112 -0.97 -10.60 -1.90
CA ILE A 112 -0.36 -9.39 -1.35
C ILE A 112 -0.09 -9.62 0.13
N PRO A 113 1.18 -9.48 0.60
CA PRO A 113 1.50 -9.66 2.01
C PRO A 113 0.99 -8.48 2.85
N GLY A 114 0.66 -8.77 4.11
CA GLY A 114 0.17 -7.79 5.08
C GLY A 114 -1.22 -8.11 5.59
N THR A 115 -1.78 -7.21 6.39
CA THR A 115 -3.07 -7.41 7.05
C THR A 115 -4.15 -6.50 6.47
N THR A 116 -5.40 -6.90 6.67
CA THR A 116 -6.60 -6.21 6.21
C THR A 116 -6.63 -4.75 6.69
N GLY A 117 -6.33 -4.49 7.96
CA GLY A 117 -6.30 -3.13 8.51
C GLY A 117 -5.16 -2.25 7.97
N ALA A 118 -4.09 -2.86 7.43
CA ALA A 118 -3.02 -2.12 6.79
C ALA A 118 -3.35 -1.74 5.33
N ALA A 119 -4.26 -2.46 4.67
CA ALA A 119 -4.58 -2.27 3.26
C ALA A 119 -5.09 -0.85 2.92
N PRO A 120 -6.01 -0.22 3.68
CA PRO A 120 -6.48 1.14 3.38
C PRO A 120 -5.44 2.22 3.66
N VAL A 121 -4.41 1.96 4.47
CA VAL A 121 -3.40 2.98 4.78
C VAL A 121 -2.73 3.51 3.51
N GLN A 122 -2.43 2.65 2.56
CA GLN A 122 -1.85 3.06 1.27
C GLN A 122 -2.73 2.68 0.07
N ASN A 123 -4.03 2.47 0.30
CA ASN A 123 -4.96 2.03 -0.75
C ASN A 123 -4.36 0.88 -1.55
N THR A 124 -4.12 -0.25 -0.87
CA THR A 124 -3.49 -1.42 -1.49
C THR A 124 -4.23 -1.83 -2.75
N GLY A 125 -3.49 -2.00 -3.84
CA GLY A 125 -4.07 -2.37 -5.12
C GLY A 125 -3.09 -3.12 -6.01
N ALA A 126 -3.64 -3.99 -6.85
CA ALA A 126 -2.93 -4.76 -7.87
C ALA A 126 -3.90 -5.15 -9.01
N TYR A 127 -3.37 -5.37 -10.20
CA TYR A 127 -4.10 -5.84 -11.39
C TYR A 127 -5.39 -5.06 -11.72
N GLY A 128 -5.40 -3.76 -11.39
CA GLY A 128 -6.55 -2.89 -11.66
C GLY A 128 -7.62 -2.88 -10.57
N GLN A 129 -7.48 -3.65 -9.51
CA GLN A 129 -8.29 -3.56 -8.29
C GLN A 129 -7.52 -2.87 -7.17
N GLN A 130 -8.23 -2.21 -6.28
CA GLN A 130 -7.70 -1.64 -5.04
C GLN A 130 -8.76 -1.74 -3.93
N ILE A 131 -8.32 -1.71 -2.68
CA ILE A 131 -9.21 -1.92 -1.54
C ILE A 131 -10.34 -0.87 -1.51
N SER A 132 -10.09 0.36 -1.94
CA SER A 132 -11.09 1.42 -1.99
C SER A 132 -12.23 1.16 -2.96
N ASP A 133 -12.09 0.24 -3.93
CA ASP A 133 -13.12 -0.03 -4.94
C ASP A 133 -14.35 -0.72 -4.32
N THR A 134 -14.15 -1.43 -3.22
CA THR A 134 -15.20 -2.20 -2.52
C THR A 134 -15.39 -1.78 -1.07
N LEU A 135 -14.53 -0.91 -0.54
CA LEU A 135 -14.63 -0.45 0.83
C LEU A 135 -15.88 0.41 1.04
N ALA A 136 -16.71 0.03 1.99
CA ALA A 136 -17.86 0.83 2.45
C ALA A 136 -17.46 1.70 3.64
N TYR A 137 -16.87 1.08 4.67
CA TYR A 137 -16.51 1.74 5.92
C TYR A 137 -15.19 1.22 6.48
N VAL A 138 -14.52 2.08 7.25
CA VAL A 138 -13.42 1.72 8.15
C VAL A 138 -13.88 2.02 9.57
N THR A 139 -13.91 1.01 10.43
CA THR A 139 -14.05 1.23 11.87
C THR A 139 -12.66 1.44 12.45
N ALA A 140 -12.44 2.58 13.08
CA ALA A 140 -11.14 2.94 13.63
C ALA A 140 -11.29 3.64 14.98
N PHE A 141 -10.26 3.52 15.83
CA PHE A 141 -10.12 4.35 17.01
C PHE A 141 -9.39 5.64 16.62
N ASP A 142 -10.02 6.78 16.87
CA ASP A 142 -9.43 8.11 16.65
C ASP A 142 -8.77 8.59 17.94
N TRP A 143 -7.44 8.62 17.97
CA TRP A 143 -6.64 9.03 19.14
C TRP A 143 -6.82 10.51 19.52
N HIS A 144 -7.29 11.36 18.59
CA HIS A 144 -7.58 12.77 18.88
C HIS A 144 -8.94 12.93 19.55
N LEU A 145 -9.91 12.09 19.21
CA LEU A 145 -11.27 12.12 19.74
C LEU A 145 -11.46 11.16 20.93
N ASP A 146 -10.47 10.29 21.18
CA ASP A 146 -10.50 9.24 22.19
C ASP A 146 -11.75 8.35 22.11
N ARG A 147 -12.12 7.96 20.89
CA ARG A 147 -13.30 7.12 20.64
C ARG A 147 -13.21 6.35 19.33
N ILE A 148 -14.01 5.29 19.25
CA ILE A 148 -14.24 4.56 18.00
C ILE A 148 -15.09 5.44 17.07
N VAL A 149 -14.67 5.50 15.80
CA VAL A 149 -15.35 6.21 14.71
C VAL A 149 -15.54 5.26 13.53
N GLU A 150 -16.56 5.52 12.74
CA GLU A 150 -16.78 4.89 11.46
C GLU A 150 -16.55 5.91 10.36
N LEU A 151 -15.64 5.62 9.44
CA LEU A 151 -15.27 6.48 8.33
C LEU A 151 -15.76 5.85 7.03
N ARG A 152 -16.55 6.58 6.26
CA ARG A 152 -16.96 6.13 4.91
C ARG A 152 -15.75 6.13 3.98
N ALA A 153 -15.76 5.29 2.96
CA ALA A 153 -14.71 5.27 1.95
C ALA A 153 -14.47 6.67 1.33
N SER A 154 -15.54 7.47 1.12
CA SER A 154 -15.46 8.85 0.64
C SER A 154 -14.64 9.77 1.55
N ASP A 155 -14.59 9.49 2.85
CA ASP A 155 -13.93 10.32 3.86
C ASP A 155 -12.46 9.93 4.05
N CYS A 156 -12.06 8.79 3.47
CA CYS A 156 -10.72 8.24 3.60
C CYS A 156 -9.68 8.84 2.63
N GLY A 157 -10.09 9.74 1.71
CA GLY A 157 -9.17 10.46 0.81
C GLY A 157 -8.27 9.56 -0.03
N PHE A 158 -8.80 8.47 -0.55
CA PHE A 158 -8.04 7.49 -1.31
C PHE A 158 -7.50 8.03 -2.64
N GLY A 159 -6.30 7.58 -2.97
CA GLY A 159 -5.62 7.83 -4.24
C GLY A 159 -4.53 6.79 -4.45
N TYR A 160 -3.71 6.99 -5.49
CA TYR A 160 -2.58 6.08 -5.74
C TYR A 160 -1.61 6.07 -4.55
N ARG A 161 -1.57 4.95 -3.84
CA ARG A 161 -0.76 4.76 -2.62
C ARG A 161 -0.95 5.89 -1.60
N ALA A 162 -2.16 6.43 -1.49
CA ALA A 162 -2.51 7.55 -0.62
C ALA A 162 -3.84 7.32 0.10
N SER A 163 -3.92 7.84 1.32
CA SER A 163 -5.15 7.91 2.13
C SER A 163 -5.01 8.96 3.22
N THR A 164 -6.11 9.30 3.87
CA THR A 164 -6.14 10.10 5.09
C THR A 164 -5.33 9.45 6.20
N PHE A 165 -5.36 8.11 6.32
CA PHE A 165 -4.57 7.37 7.31
C PHE A 165 -3.06 7.55 7.12
N LYS A 166 -2.60 7.54 5.86
CA LYS A 166 -1.18 7.77 5.52
C LYS A 166 -0.77 9.22 5.68
N SER A 167 -1.67 10.16 5.42
CA SER A 167 -1.37 11.60 5.49
C SER A 167 -1.34 12.13 6.93
N GLN A 168 -2.02 11.46 7.86
CA GLN A 168 -2.11 11.80 9.28
C GLN A 168 -1.68 10.61 10.14
N PRO A 169 -0.39 10.23 10.12
CA PRO A 169 0.11 9.06 10.86
C PRO A 169 -0.10 9.26 12.37
N GLY A 170 -0.48 8.17 13.04
CA GLY A 170 -0.73 8.16 14.49
C GLY A 170 -2.12 8.66 14.91
N ARG A 171 -2.95 9.16 13.99
CA ARG A 171 -4.30 9.60 14.36
C ARG A 171 -5.28 8.45 14.55
N TRP A 172 -5.20 7.40 13.74
CA TRP A 172 -6.16 6.30 13.79
C TRP A 172 -5.50 4.94 13.95
N THR A 173 -6.14 4.08 14.71
CA THR A 173 -5.94 2.63 14.68
C THR A 173 -7.14 1.97 14.04
N ILE A 174 -6.94 1.35 12.89
CA ILE A 174 -8.00 0.62 12.18
C ILE A 174 -8.29 -0.68 12.91
N LEU A 175 -9.57 -0.93 13.23
CA LEU A 175 -10.04 -2.11 13.97
C LEU A 175 -10.65 -3.17 13.06
N ASN A 176 -11.44 -2.74 12.07
CA ASN A 176 -12.00 -3.60 11.03
C ASN A 176 -12.31 -2.81 9.76
N LEU A 177 -12.53 -3.54 8.68
CA LEU A 177 -13.03 -3.02 7.41
C LEU A 177 -14.39 -3.63 7.09
N THR A 178 -15.29 -2.83 6.55
CA THR A 178 -16.54 -3.26 5.93
C THR A 178 -16.41 -3.12 4.42
N LEU A 179 -16.50 -4.23 3.71
CA LEU A 179 -16.44 -4.29 2.25
C LEU A 179 -17.81 -4.67 1.69
N HIS A 180 -18.19 -4.08 0.56
CA HIS A 180 -19.33 -4.47 -0.23
C HIS A 180 -18.85 -5.22 -1.47
N LEU A 181 -19.09 -6.52 -1.52
CA LEU A 181 -18.70 -7.40 -2.61
C LEU A 181 -19.92 -7.90 -3.37
N THR A 182 -19.71 -8.37 -4.59
CA THR A 182 -20.79 -8.88 -5.45
C THR A 182 -20.75 -10.40 -5.51
N ARG A 183 -21.87 -11.06 -5.26
CA ARG A 183 -22.02 -12.51 -5.50
C ARG A 183 -21.92 -12.77 -6.99
N SER A 184 -20.89 -13.50 -7.41
CA SER A 184 -20.63 -13.74 -8.83
C SER A 184 -19.75 -14.98 -9.02
N ALA A 185 -20.11 -15.83 -9.98
CA ALA A 185 -19.25 -16.92 -10.43
C ALA A 185 -18.06 -16.43 -11.28
N SER A 186 -18.11 -15.18 -11.76
CA SER A 186 -17.08 -14.57 -12.60
C SER A 186 -16.36 -13.46 -11.85
N ALA A 187 -15.06 -13.35 -12.06
CA ALA A 187 -14.23 -12.28 -11.56
C ALA A 187 -14.54 -10.92 -12.22
N ALA A 188 -13.97 -9.86 -11.72
CA ALA A 188 -13.93 -8.56 -12.39
C ALA A 188 -13.27 -8.68 -13.79
N PRO A 189 -13.53 -7.76 -14.72
CA PRO A 189 -12.87 -7.78 -16.03
C PRO A 189 -11.34 -7.72 -15.87
N VAL A 190 -10.62 -8.54 -16.63
CA VAL A 190 -9.16 -8.50 -16.70
C VAL A 190 -8.74 -7.26 -17.48
N THR A 191 -8.19 -6.28 -16.78
CA THR A 191 -7.73 -5.00 -17.38
C THR A 191 -6.20 -4.91 -17.48
N TYR A 192 -5.48 -5.86 -16.88
CA TYR A 192 -4.03 -5.83 -16.78
C TYR A 192 -3.40 -6.81 -17.80
N ARG A 193 -2.55 -6.29 -18.69
CA ARG A 193 -1.97 -7.08 -19.80
C ARG A 193 -1.27 -8.35 -19.31
N HIS A 194 -0.41 -8.26 -18.27
CA HIS A 194 0.30 -9.42 -17.76
C HIS A 194 -0.63 -10.53 -17.27
N LEU A 195 -1.73 -10.17 -16.61
CA LEU A 195 -2.70 -11.16 -16.17
C LEU A 195 -3.46 -11.76 -17.34
N ALA A 196 -3.83 -10.92 -18.33
CA ALA A 196 -4.48 -11.40 -19.55
C ALA A 196 -3.59 -12.40 -20.30
N ASP A 197 -2.29 -12.09 -20.44
CA ASP A 197 -1.31 -12.96 -21.08
C ASP A 197 -1.10 -14.27 -20.28
N ALA A 198 -0.99 -14.18 -18.94
CA ALA A 198 -0.84 -15.34 -18.07
C ALA A 198 -2.05 -16.30 -18.12
N MET A 199 -3.25 -15.74 -18.30
CA MET A 199 -4.50 -16.52 -18.42
C MET A 199 -4.84 -16.90 -19.86
N ALA A 200 -4.07 -16.42 -20.85
CA ALA A 200 -4.35 -16.57 -22.28
C ALA A 200 -5.77 -16.09 -22.67
N VAL A 201 -6.22 -14.96 -22.10
CA VAL A 201 -7.54 -14.35 -22.36
C VAL A 201 -7.38 -12.93 -22.91
N PRO A 202 -8.34 -12.42 -23.70
CA PRO A 202 -8.38 -11.03 -24.09
C PRO A 202 -8.61 -10.09 -22.89
N LEU A 203 -8.12 -8.85 -22.99
CA LEU A 203 -8.50 -7.78 -22.06
C LEU A 203 -10.01 -7.57 -22.06
N GLY A 204 -10.58 -7.31 -20.88
CA GLY A 204 -12.02 -7.09 -20.67
C GLY A 204 -12.83 -8.37 -20.43
N VAL A 205 -12.26 -9.54 -20.61
CA VAL A 205 -12.93 -10.82 -20.29
C VAL A 205 -13.11 -10.94 -18.76
N ARG A 206 -14.19 -11.56 -18.36
CA ARG A 206 -14.53 -11.91 -16.95
C ARG A 206 -14.37 -13.42 -16.80
N PRO A 207 -13.19 -13.90 -16.34
CA PRO A 207 -12.96 -15.34 -16.17
C PRO A 207 -13.71 -15.88 -14.94
N PRO A 208 -13.79 -17.20 -14.77
CA PRO A 208 -14.28 -17.81 -13.52
C PRO A 208 -13.52 -17.28 -12.30
N LEU A 209 -14.24 -16.95 -11.22
CA LEU A 209 -13.70 -16.26 -10.05
C LEU A 209 -12.49 -16.98 -9.44
N ALA A 210 -12.63 -18.29 -9.19
CA ALA A 210 -11.56 -19.09 -8.58
C ALA A 210 -10.32 -19.19 -9.49
N GLU A 211 -10.51 -19.34 -10.81
CA GLU A 211 -9.41 -19.39 -11.77
C GLU A 211 -8.64 -18.07 -11.83
N ALA A 212 -9.37 -16.95 -11.81
CA ALA A 212 -8.77 -15.62 -11.79
C ALA A 212 -7.93 -15.36 -10.54
N ALA A 213 -8.45 -15.73 -9.36
CA ALA A 213 -7.72 -15.61 -8.11
C ALA A 213 -6.46 -16.46 -8.08
N GLN A 214 -6.52 -17.70 -8.57
CA GLN A 214 -5.37 -18.59 -8.67
C GLN A 214 -4.33 -18.06 -9.68
N ALA A 215 -4.76 -17.56 -10.83
CA ALA A 215 -3.88 -16.99 -11.84
C ALA A 215 -3.11 -15.76 -11.32
N VAL A 216 -3.75 -14.91 -10.52
CA VAL A 216 -3.09 -13.77 -9.87
C VAL A 216 -2.00 -14.24 -8.92
N ILE A 217 -2.27 -15.24 -8.08
CA ILE A 217 -1.27 -15.77 -7.13
C ILE A 217 -0.08 -16.35 -7.91
N ALA A 218 -0.35 -17.16 -8.94
CA ALA A 218 0.68 -17.77 -9.79
C ALA A 218 1.54 -16.71 -10.52
N ASP A 219 0.91 -15.68 -11.13
CA ASP A 219 1.65 -14.57 -11.76
C ASP A 219 2.51 -13.80 -10.74
N ARG A 220 1.99 -13.58 -9.53
CA ARG A 220 2.73 -12.93 -8.47
C ARG A 220 3.93 -13.74 -7.99
N GLU A 221 3.78 -15.04 -7.83
CA GLU A 221 4.86 -15.98 -7.47
C GLU A 221 5.95 -15.99 -8.55
N GLN A 222 5.55 -16.16 -9.81
CA GLN A 222 6.48 -16.17 -10.95
C GLN A 222 7.28 -14.87 -11.04
N ARG A 223 6.68 -13.74 -10.67
CA ARG A 223 7.28 -12.40 -10.72
C ARG A 223 7.96 -11.98 -9.41
N GLY A 224 8.07 -12.86 -8.41
CA GLY A 224 8.66 -12.53 -7.11
C GLY A 224 7.92 -11.41 -6.37
N LEU A 225 6.58 -11.38 -6.47
CA LEU A 225 5.70 -10.40 -5.83
C LEU A 225 5.03 -10.93 -4.57
N THR A 226 5.25 -12.17 -4.24
CA THR A 226 4.84 -12.80 -2.98
C THR A 226 5.99 -12.76 -1.99
N LEU A 227 5.69 -12.99 -0.72
CA LEU A 227 6.70 -13.15 0.33
C LEU A 227 6.98 -14.64 0.50
N PRO A 228 8.15 -15.17 0.08
CA PRO A 228 8.46 -16.58 0.28
C PRO A 228 8.84 -16.87 1.74
N ASP A 229 8.56 -18.08 2.21
CA ASP A 229 8.85 -18.51 3.58
C ASP A 229 10.36 -18.66 3.85
N SER A 230 11.14 -18.93 2.81
CA SER A 230 12.57 -19.20 2.91
C SER A 230 13.34 -18.71 1.67
N GLY A 231 14.66 -18.78 1.74
CA GLY A 231 15.53 -18.37 0.65
C GLY A 231 15.96 -16.90 0.69
N PRO A 232 16.69 -16.45 -0.33
CA PRO A 232 17.32 -15.14 -0.34
C PRO A 232 16.31 -13.97 -0.36
N ASP A 233 15.06 -14.21 -0.81
CA ASP A 233 14.01 -13.21 -0.94
C ASP A 233 12.97 -13.28 0.19
N ALA A 234 13.17 -14.11 1.22
CA ALA A 234 12.25 -14.27 2.34
C ALA A 234 12.19 -13.04 3.28
N ARG A 235 13.17 -12.14 3.20
CA ARG A 235 13.26 -10.94 4.03
C ARG A 235 13.14 -9.71 3.15
N GLN A 236 11.92 -9.27 2.87
CA GLN A 236 11.64 -8.13 1.98
C GLN A 236 10.38 -7.36 2.42
N ALA A 237 10.18 -6.18 1.86
CA ALA A 237 8.98 -5.35 2.07
C ALA A 237 8.28 -5.00 0.74
N GLY A 238 8.41 -5.85 -0.29
CA GLY A 238 7.89 -5.58 -1.62
C GLY A 238 8.66 -4.46 -2.33
N SER A 239 7.96 -3.70 -3.17
CA SER A 239 8.53 -2.56 -3.88
C SER A 239 8.96 -1.47 -2.91
N VAL A 240 10.21 -1.00 -3.02
CA VAL A 240 10.77 -0.03 -2.07
C VAL A 240 10.57 1.42 -2.50
N PHE A 241 10.16 1.69 -3.74
CA PHE A 241 9.84 3.03 -4.23
C PHE A 241 8.49 3.05 -4.94
N LEU A 242 7.79 4.17 -4.78
CA LEU A 242 6.61 4.49 -5.58
C LEU A 242 7.02 4.81 -7.02
N ASN A 243 6.16 4.50 -7.98
CA ASN A 243 6.30 4.98 -9.34
C ASN A 243 6.19 6.52 -9.35
N PRO A 244 7.26 7.26 -9.71
CA PRO A 244 7.29 8.71 -9.62
C PRO A 244 6.38 9.37 -10.67
N VAL A 245 5.71 10.45 -10.27
CA VAL A 245 4.99 11.33 -11.20
C VAL A 245 5.99 12.09 -12.06
N LEU A 246 5.71 12.18 -13.35
CA LEU A 246 6.55 12.86 -14.32
C LEU A 246 6.01 14.23 -14.69
N THR A 247 6.90 15.20 -14.86
CA THR A 247 6.59 16.41 -15.61
C THR A 247 6.48 16.09 -17.11
N PRO A 248 5.89 16.96 -17.95
CA PRO A 248 5.80 16.75 -19.39
C PRO A 248 7.17 16.50 -20.06
N ASP A 249 8.22 17.23 -19.61
CA ASP A 249 9.57 17.09 -20.12
C ASP A 249 10.18 15.74 -19.72
N GLN A 250 10.00 15.31 -18.48
CA GLN A 250 10.43 14.01 -17.97
C GLN A 250 9.70 12.86 -18.68
N GLU A 251 8.38 12.99 -18.90
CA GLU A 251 7.62 12.00 -19.67
C GLU A 251 8.18 11.85 -21.09
N SER A 252 8.41 12.98 -21.76
CA SER A 252 8.98 12.99 -23.10
C SER A 252 10.38 12.37 -23.15
N ALA A 253 11.22 12.66 -22.15
CA ALA A 253 12.55 12.10 -22.04
C ALA A 253 12.54 10.59 -21.80
N VAL A 254 11.71 10.11 -20.86
CA VAL A 254 11.55 8.67 -20.57
C VAL A 254 11.04 7.91 -21.79
N ARG A 255 10.01 8.43 -22.49
CA ARG A 255 9.47 7.78 -23.69
C ARG A 255 10.48 7.72 -24.84
N ARG A 256 11.31 8.75 -25.01
CA ARG A 256 12.34 8.81 -26.07
C ARG A 256 13.35 7.67 -25.96
N VAL A 257 13.66 7.22 -24.74
CA VAL A 257 14.57 6.10 -24.50
C VAL A 257 13.84 4.76 -24.27
N GLY A 258 12.55 4.68 -24.67
CA GLY A 258 11.77 3.46 -24.58
C GLY A 258 11.27 3.10 -23.18
N GLY A 259 11.36 4.03 -22.22
CA GLY A 259 10.93 3.80 -20.85
C GLY A 259 9.41 3.69 -20.72
N PRO A 260 8.91 2.76 -19.89
CA PRO A 260 7.48 2.58 -19.67
C PRO A 260 6.90 3.72 -18.84
N VAL A 261 5.84 4.32 -19.35
CA VAL A 261 5.05 5.35 -18.66
C VAL A 261 3.62 4.85 -18.50
N HIS A 262 3.15 4.81 -17.29
CA HIS A 262 1.80 4.38 -16.91
C HIS A 262 0.94 5.59 -16.54
N ARG A 263 -0.36 5.49 -16.77
CA ARG A 263 -1.37 6.43 -16.29
C ARG A 263 -2.53 5.64 -15.70
N ASP A 264 -2.96 6.02 -14.51
CA ASP A 264 -4.28 5.65 -14.03
C ASP A 264 -5.33 6.39 -14.87
N GLN A 265 -6.60 5.96 -14.87
CA GLN A 265 -7.66 6.48 -15.76
C GLN A 265 -7.69 8.01 -15.87
N ASN A 266 -7.44 8.74 -14.79
CA ASN A 266 -7.40 10.22 -14.75
C ASN A 266 -6.16 10.74 -14.00
N GLY A 267 -5.16 9.87 -13.78
CA GLY A 267 -3.96 10.19 -13.00
C GLY A 267 -2.84 10.83 -13.83
N PRO A 268 -1.86 11.42 -13.15
CA PRO A 268 -0.67 11.94 -13.81
C PRO A 268 0.19 10.79 -14.38
N PRO A 269 1.02 11.07 -15.40
CA PRO A 269 1.97 10.10 -15.93
C PRO A 269 2.99 9.70 -14.87
N ARG A 270 3.32 8.39 -14.82
CA ARG A 270 4.29 7.84 -13.88
C ARG A 270 5.30 6.97 -14.62
N ALA A 271 6.59 7.13 -14.31
CA ALA A 271 7.60 6.18 -14.77
C ALA A 271 7.60 4.92 -13.89
N SER A 272 8.07 3.81 -14.45
CA SER A 272 8.38 2.63 -13.65
C SER A 272 9.65 2.89 -12.82
N ALA A 273 9.53 2.89 -11.49
CA ALA A 273 10.68 3.01 -10.60
C ALA A 273 11.67 1.85 -10.80
N GLY A 274 11.17 0.63 -11.04
CA GLY A 274 12.03 -0.53 -11.34
C GLY A 274 12.85 -0.34 -12.61
N TRP A 275 12.21 0.15 -13.69
CA TRP A 275 12.91 0.46 -14.94
C TRP A 275 13.99 1.54 -14.72
N LEU A 276 13.72 2.60 -13.98
CA LEU A 276 14.71 3.64 -13.68
C LEU A 276 15.94 3.06 -12.97
N LEU A 277 15.75 2.16 -11.99
CA LEU A 277 16.86 1.47 -11.34
C LEU A 277 17.65 0.58 -12.31
N GLU A 278 16.96 -0.12 -13.21
CA GLU A 278 17.61 -0.94 -14.24
C GLU A 278 18.45 -0.10 -15.20
N GLN A 279 18.01 1.11 -15.54
CA GLN A 279 18.79 2.04 -16.36
C GLN A 279 20.03 2.59 -15.62
N CYS A 280 19.99 2.68 -14.28
CA CYS A 280 21.16 2.98 -13.45
C CYS A 280 22.11 1.76 -13.29
N GLY A 281 21.86 0.66 -13.98
CA GLY A 281 22.75 -0.52 -14.02
C GLY A 281 22.41 -1.61 -12.99
N TYR A 282 21.39 -1.41 -12.15
CA TYR A 282 20.94 -2.44 -11.20
C TYR A 282 20.22 -3.58 -11.90
N ARG A 283 20.34 -4.79 -11.36
CA ARG A 283 19.72 -6.02 -11.86
C ARG A 283 19.21 -6.85 -10.69
N PRO A 284 18.30 -7.80 -10.90
CA PRO A 284 17.97 -8.81 -9.91
C PRO A 284 19.25 -9.43 -9.32
N GLY A 285 19.31 -9.55 -7.99
CA GLY A 285 20.46 -10.04 -7.26
C GLY A 285 21.60 -9.04 -7.03
N SER A 286 21.55 -7.81 -7.57
CA SER A 286 22.58 -6.79 -7.35
C SER A 286 22.74 -6.47 -5.87
N ARG A 287 23.99 -6.43 -5.39
CA ARG A 287 24.32 -5.96 -4.05
C ARG A 287 24.31 -4.43 -4.04
N ILE A 288 23.57 -3.84 -3.09
CA ILE A 288 23.47 -2.39 -2.94
C ILE A 288 24.33 -1.90 -1.76
N GLY A 289 24.36 -2.68 -0.68
CA GLY A 289 25.09 -2.32 0.53
C GLY A 289 25.35 -3.51 1.43
N PRO A 290 25.84 -3.30 2.66
CA PRO A 290 26.06 -4.37 3.61
C PRO A 290 24.75 -5.10 3.92
N GLY A 291 24.66 -6.38 3.54
CA GLY A 291 23.50 -7.23 3.74
C GLY A 291 22.24 -6.85 2.94
N VAL A 292 22.31 -5.87 2.02
CA VAL A 292 21.16 -5.39 1.24
C VAL A 292 21.38 -5.68 -0.24
N TYR A 293 20.39 -6.32 -0.87
CA TYR A 293 20.44 -6.76 -2.26
C TYR A 293 19.12 -6.46 -2.97
N CYS A 294 19.15 -6.30 -4.28
CA CYS A 294 17.93 -6.51 -5.07
C CYS A 294 17.47 -7.94 -4.92
N SER A 295 16.17 -8.17 -4.94
CA SER A 295 15.60 -9.53 -4.97
C SER A 295 16.14 -10.31 -6.19
N THR A 296 16.13 -11.63 -6.10
CA THR A 296 16.57 -12.49 -7.21
C THR A 296 15.67 -12.38 -8.44
N ALA A 297 14.43 -11.91 -8.27
CA ALA A 297 13.44 -11.77 -9.33
C ALA A 297 13.25 -10.31 -9.79
N ARG A 298 13.56 -9.31 -8.94
CA ARG A 298 13.16 -7.91 -9.20
C ARG A 298 14.16 -6.90 -8.67
N THR A 299 14.43 -5.89 -9.48
CA THR A 299 15.29 -4.77 -9.12
C THR A 299 14.64 -3.83 -8.09
N LEU A 300 13.31 -3.62 -8.19
CA LEU A 300 12.56 -2.71 -7.32
C LEU A 300 12.29 -3.27 -5.91
N THR A 301 12.49 -4.57 -5.68
CA THR A 301 12.35 -5.19 -4.37
C THR A 301 13.72 -5.36 -3.74
N LEU A 302 13.92 -4.82 -2.56
CA LEU A 302 15.15 -5.04 -1.80
C LEU A 302 14.95 -6.13 -0.74
N THR A 303 15.97 -6.98 -0.61
CA THR A 303 16.02 -8.06 0.38
C THR A 303 17.14 -7.83 1.37
N THR A 304 16.97 -8.36 2.58
CA THR A 304 17.98 -8.29 3.64
C THR A 304 18.57 -9.66 3.93
N ARG A 305 19.85 -9.68 4.29
CA ARG A 305 20.57 -10.87 4.75
C ARG A 305 21.14 -10.62 6.14
N GLU A 306 21.80 -11.62 6.74
CA GLU A 306 22.20 -11.62 8.16
C GLU A 306 22.97 -10.37 8.62
N SER A 307 23.79 -9.78 7.74
CA SER A 307 24.55 -8.57 8.07
C SER A 307 23.79 -7.26 7.85
N ALA A 308 22.53 -7.31 7.43
CA ALA A 308 21.73 -6.11 7.19
C ALA A 308 21.30 -5.46 8.51
N THR A 309 21.27 -4.13 8.51
CA THR A 309 20.69 -3.29 9.54
C THR A 309 19.67 -2.34 8.92
N ALA A 310 18.80 -1.75 9.72
CA ALA A 310 17.88 -0.71 9.23
C ALA A 310 18.65 0.49 8.66
N THR A 311 19.79 0.80 9.26
CA THR A 311 20.71 1.84 8.80
C THR A 311 21.29 1.52 7.42
N SER A 312 21.76 0.28 7.19
CA SER A 312 22.27 -0.14 5.87
C SER A 312 21.17 -0.15 4.81
N PHE A 313 19.97 -0.59 5.17
CA PHE A 313 18.82 -0.58 4.26
C PHE A 313 18.39 0.86 3.89
N ALA A 314 18.31 1.76 4.87
CA ALA A 314 18.01 3.17 4.62
C ALA A 314 19.10 3.86 3.77
N SER A 315 20.37 3.48 3.95
CA SER A 315 21.48 3.97 3.10
C SER A 315 21.37 3.48 1.67
N ALA A 316 21.00 2.20 1.47
CA ALA A 316 20.72 1.64 0.15
C ALA A 316 19.57 2.38 -0.57
N LEU A 317 18.47 2.69 0.13
CA LEU A 317 17.38 3.48 -0.44
C LEU A 317 17.85 4.87 -0.88
N ARG A 318 18.65 5.56 -0.05
CA ARG A 318 19.20 6.89 -0.39
C ARG A 318 20.11 6.82 -1.61
N GLN A 319 21.03 5.85 -1.65
CA GLN A 319 21.93 5.65 -2.78
C GLN A 319 21.14 5.49 -4.09
N LEU A 320 20.19 4.55 -4.13
CA LEU A 320 19.36 4.29 -5.32
C LEU A 320 18.58 5.54 -5.76
N ALA A 321 18.00 6.28 -4.81
CA ALA A 321 17.25 7.50 -5.11
C ALA A 321 18.16 8.61 -5.65
N THR A 322 19.36 8.78 -5.11
CA THR A 322 20.35 9.77 -5.55
C THR A 322 20.81 9.48 -6.98
N GLU A 323 21.18 8.24 -7.27
CA GLU A 323 21.64 7.85 -8.60
C GLU A 323 20.57 8.05 -9.69
N VAL A 324 19.28 7.78 -9.38
CA VAL A 324 18.19 8.06 -10.32
C VAL A 324 17.99 9.56 -10.52
N VAL A 325 18.12 10.39 -9.47
CA VAL A 325 18.05 11.85 -9.60
C VAL A 325 19.22 12.38 -10.44
N GLU A 326 20.44 11.89 -10.22
CA GLU A 326 21.63 12.30 -10.98
C GLU A 326 21.51 11.92 -12.47
N ALA A 327 20.98 10.72 -12.76
CA ALA A 327 20.87 10.22 -14.13
C ALA A 327 19.67 10.79 -14.91
N TYR A 328 18.54 11.01 -14.25
CA TYR A 328 17.24 11.32 -14.90
C TYR A 328 16.56 12.59 -14.40
N GLY A 329 17.03 13.21 -13.32
CA GLY A 329 16.35 14.33 -12.67
C GLY A 329 14.97 13.92 -12.07
N ILE A 330 14.73 12.64 -11.82
CA ILE A 330 13.46 12.11 -11.35
C ILE A 330 13.61 11.64 -9.90
N PRO A 331 12.96 12.30 -8.92
CA PRO A 331 13.05 11.91 -7.52
C PRO A 331 12.23 10.63 -7.26
N LEU A 332 12.83 9.66 -6.54
CA LEU A 332 12.14 8.49 -6.03
C LEU A 332 11.69 8.69 -4.58
N CYS A 333 10.44 8.30 -4.28
CA CYS A 333 9.89 8.35 -2.94
C CYS A 333 9.87 6.93 -2.33
N PRO A 334 10.56 6.68 -1.19
CA PRO A 334 10.49 5.40 -0.51
C PRO A 334 9.05 5.03 -0.10
N GLU A 335 8.69 3.75 -0.28
CA GLU A 335 7.38 3.23 0.08
C GLU A 335 7.31 2.70 1.53
N PRO A 336 8.35 2.03 2.09
CA PRO A 336 8.30 1.52 3.44
C PRO A 336 8.13 2.62 4.50
N VAL A 337 7.24 2.36 5.46
CA VAL A 337 6.98 3.26 6.58
C VAL A 337 8.08 3.11 7.63
N ARG A 338 8.58 4.23 8.14
CA ARG A 338 9.53 4.26 9.26
C ARG A 338 8.84 4.78 10.51
N PRO A 339 8.69 3.95 11.56
CA PRO A 339 8.15 4.40 12.84
C PRO A 339 8.97 5.55 13.44
N GLY A 340 8.30 6.55 14.01
CA GLY A 340 8.96 7.65 14.72
C GLY A 340 9.53 8.79 13.85
N LEU A 341 9.59 8.64 12.52
CA LEU A 341 9.94 9.75 11.65
C LEU A 341 8.71 10.61 11.36
N THR A 342 8.65 11.82 11.92
CA THR A 342 7.69 12.84 11.51
C THR A 342 8.03 13.37 10.10
N LYS A 343 7.00 13.83 9.35
CA LYS A 343 7.18 14.49 8.05
C LYS A 343 8.07 15.74 8.23
N GLY A 344 9.35 15.60 8.12
CA GLY A 344 10.32 16.70 8.29
C GLY A 344 11.73 16.22 8.58
N SER A 345 11.88 14.99 9.05
CA SER A 345 13.21 14.39 9.30
C SER A 345 13.72 13.51 8.15
N SER A 346 12.96 13.40 7.03
CA SER A 346 13.48 12.74 5.84
C SER A 346 14.46 13.67 5.12
N ASN A 347 15.72 13.29 5.02
CA ASN A 347 16.72 13.88 4.11
C ASN A 347 16.41 13.56 2.62
N VAL A 348 15.15 13.45 2.26
CA VAL A 348 14.66 13.40 0.88
C VAL A 348 14.12 14.81 0.59
N PRO A 349 14.50 15.47 -0.51
CA PRO A 349 14.01 16.81 -0.83
C PRO A 349 12.49 16.83 -0.77
N ALA A 350 11.95 17.83 -0.07
CA ALA A 350 10.51 18.03 0.04
C ALA A 350 9.91 18.08 -1.37
N MET A 351 8.92 17.24 -1.64
CA MET A 351 8.11 17.34 -2.86
C MET A 351 7.52 18.76 -2.93
N PRO A 352 7.59 19.44 -4.08
CA PRO A 352 6.85 20.69 -4.22
C PRO A 352 5.39 20.45 -3.91
N SER A 353 4.86 21.18 -2.94
CA SER A 353 3.44 21.12 -2.57
C SER A 353 2.61 21.35 -3.84
N HIS A 354 1.73 20.41 -4.19
CA HIS A 354 0.72 20.64 -5.21
C HIS A 354 -0.12 21.84 -4.77
N ARG A 355 0.17 23.02 -5.31
CA ARG A 355 -0.81 24.10 -5.33
C ARG A 355 -2.00 23.55 -6.11
N ALA A 356 -3.16 23.53 -5.46
CA ALA A 356 -4.42 23.32 -6.13
C ALA A 356 -4.44 24.24 -7.37
N VAL A 357 -4.56 23.63 -8.55
CA VAL A 357 -4.80 24.39 -9.78
C VAL A 357 -6.18 25.01 -9.59
N ALA A 358 -6.19 26.31 -9.35
CA ALA A 358 -7.42 27.09 -9.34
C ALA A 358 -8.08 26.92 -10.72
N ASN A 359 -9.32 26.48 -10.72
CA ASN A 359 -10.17 26.44 -11.90
C ASN A 359 -10.15 27.82 -12.57
N PRO A 360 -9.82 27.95 -13.86
CA PRO A 360 -9.96 29.22 -14.54
C PRO A 360 -11.45 29.54 -14.63
N SER A 361 -11.82 30.66 -14.02
CA SER A 361 -13.13 31.32 -14.06
C SER A 361 -13.70 31.34 -15.47
N SER A 362 -14.96 30.92 -15.58
CA SER A 362 -15.83 31.06 -16.75
C SER A 362 -15.77 32.50 -17.31
N PRO A 363 -15.71 32.70 -18.64
CA PRO A 363 -15.79 34.05 -19.20
C PRO A 363 -17.18 34.61 -19.03
N ASN A 364 -17.23 35.81 -18.49
CA ASN A 364 -18.40 36.71 -18.43
C ASN A 364 -19.09 36.81 -19.79
N ARG A 365 -20.36 36.43 -19.86
CA ARG A 365 -21.24 36.85 -20.96
C ARG A 365 -21.70 38.29 -20.73
N PRO A 366 -21.60 39.17 -21.72
CA PRO A 366 -22.20 40.49 -21.61
C PRO A 366 -23.73 40.40 -21.72
N SER A 367 -24.36 41.10 -20.81
CA SER A 367 -25.80 41.41 -20.83
C SER A 367 -26.13 42.27 -22.05
N THR A 368 -27.02 41.81 -22.93
CA THR A 368 -27.77 42.68 -23.83
C THR A 368 -29.26 42.57 -23.50
N ALA A 369 -29.76 43.67 -22.97
CA ALA A 369 -31.19 43.93 -22.88
C ALA A 369 -31.74 44.25 -24.28
N GLY A 370 -32.99 43.85 -24.57
CA GLY A 370 -33.71 44.44 -25.69
C GLY A 370 -34.82 43.60 -26.30
N SER A 371 -36.05 43.86 -25.87
CA SER A 371 -37.31 43.90 -26.64
C SER A 371 -37.96 42.60 -27.16
N ARG A 372 -39.17 42.40 -26.63
CA ARG A 372 -40.32 41.66 -27.18
C ARG A 372 -40.75 42.23 -28.57
N PRO A 373 -41.78 41.73 -29.29
CA PRO A 373 -42.61 40.53 -29.12
C PRO A 373 -42.81 39.75 -30.44
N TRP A 374 -43.28 38.57 -30.41
CA TRP A 374 -44.51 37.95 -30.90
C TRP A 374 -44.56 36.49 -30.50
#